data_0c5f4890c92d1883e38be15c53ccaaad
#
_entry.id   0c5f4890c92d1883e38be15c53ccaaad
#
_cell.length_a   1.000
_cell.length_b   1.000
_cell.length_c   1.000
_cell.angle_alpha   90.00
_cell.angle_beta   90.00
_cell.angle_gamma   90.00
#
_symmetry.space_group_name_H-M   'P 1'
#
loop_
_entity.id
_entity.type
_entity.pdbx_description
1 polymer ?
#
loop_
_entity_poly.entity_id
_entity_poly.type
_entity_poly.pdbx_seq_one_letter_code
_entity_poly.pdbx_strand_id
1 'polypeptide(L)'
;LSEVTVMEPAGTDEQGRAYGLIRTGIVPETDVRSFAAQVKQALGCEGLRYADGGRPVHRVAVGGGSCGGAIGDVLAHGCDTLVTADLKYHEFADAPYLGINLIDAGHFQTENPVCARLEALLRGAFPELTVLRSQNHRDETHFL
;
A
#
# COMPACT_ATOMS: atom_id res chain seq x y z
N LEU A 1 -5.54 -6.69 -6.54
CA LEU A 1 -6.76 -5.86 -6.52
C LEU A 1 -7.38 -5.84 -7.91
N SER A 2 -8.70 -5.94 -7.99
CA SER A 2 -9.52 -5.61 -9.16
C SER A 2 -10.16 -4.23 -8.98
N GLU A 3 -10.77 -3.69 -10.05
CA GLU A 3 -11.48 -2.40 -10.04
C GLU A 3 -10.65 -1.24 -9.41
N VAL A 4 -9.37 -1.19 -9.75
CA VAL A 4 -8.43 -0.25 -9.14
C VAL A 4 -8.71 1.18 -9.59
N THR A 5 -8.92 2.07 -8.63
CA THR A 5 -9.16 3.51 -8.86
C THR A 5 -8.25 4.36 -7.95
N VAL A 6 -8.07 5.63 -8.32
CA VAL A 6 -7.45 6.63 -7.43
C VAL A 6 -8.48 7.07 -6.42
N MET A 7 -8.16 7.02 -5.13
CA MET A 7 -9.09 7.40 -4.06
C MET A 7 -9.40 8.90 -4.11
N GLU A 8 -8.35 9.72 -4.13
CA GLU A 8 -8.46 11.17 -4.25
C GLU A 8 -7.50 11.66 -5.34
N PRO A 9 -8.01 12.02 -6.52
CA PRO A 9 -7.18 12.51 -7.59
C PRO A 9 -6.50 13.84 -7.23
N ALA A 10 -5.17 13.87 -7.29
CA ALA A 10 -4.39 15.10 -7.22
C ALA A 10 -4.35 15.85 -8.57
N GLY A 11 -4.70 15.16 -9.65
CA GLY A 11 -4.76 15.68 -11.00
C GLY A 11 -4.93 14.58 -12.04
N THR A 12 -4.76 14.95 -13.30
CA THR A 12 -4.72 14.02 -14.44
C THR A 12 -3.44 14.20 -15.23
N ASP A 13 -2.92 13.10 -15.79
CA ASP A 13 -1.78 13.16 -16.70
C ASP A 13 -2.20 13.60 -18.12
N GLU A 14 -1.22 13.69 -19.04
CA GLU A 14 -1.45 14.10 -20.45
C GLU A 14 -2.38 13.15 -21.21
N GLN A 15 -2.56 11.91 -20.74
CA GLN A 15 -3.48 10.93 -21.30
C GLN A 15 -4.86 10.93 -20.59
N GLY A 16 -5.11 11.90 -19.69
CA GLY A 16 -6.37 12.03 -18.95
C GLY A 16 -6.53 11.00 -17.81
N ARG A 17 -5.46 10.30 -17.42
CA ARG A 17 -5.50 9.32 -16.33
C ARG A 17 -5.31 10.02 -14.98
N ALA A 18 -6.21 9.76 -14.04
CA ALA A 18 -6.08 10.30 -12.70
C ALA A 18 -4.82 9.77 -11.98
N TYR A 19 -4.15 10.66 -11.27
CA TYR A 19 -3.07 10.30 -10.33
C TYR A 19 -3.35 10.84 -8.94
N GLY A 20 -2.81 10.17 -7.92
CA GLY A 20 -2.97 10.50 -6.51
C GLY A 20 -2.20 9.49 -5.66
N LEU A 21 -2.16 9.71 -4.35
CA LEU A 21 -1.33 8.92 -3.45
C LEU A 21 -1.90 7.52 -3.18
N ILE A 22 -3.21 7.42 -2.92
CA ILE A 22 -3.86 6.17 -2.51
C ILE A 22 -4.67 5.58 -3.67
N ARG A 23 -4.60 4.28 -3.81
CA ARG A 23 -5.43 3.49 -4.70
C ARG A 23 -6.42 2.67 -3.90
N THR A 24 -7.64 2.56 -4.39
CA THR A 24 -8.62 1.61 -3.87
C THR A 24 -8.88 0.50 -4.88
N GLY A 25 -9.29 -0.65 -4.37
CA GLY A 25 -9.65 -1.78 -5.23
C GLY A 25 -10.37 -2.87 -4.45
N ILE A 26 -10.78 -3.91 -5.14
CA ILE A 26 -11.56 -5.01 -4.60
C ILE A 26 -10.72 -6.28 -4.55
N VAL A 27 -10.92 -7.06 -3.48
CA VAL A 27 -10.44 -8.44 -3.37
C VAL A 27 -11.63 -9.38 -3.09
N PRO A 28 -11.52 -10.67 -3.39
CA PRO A 28 -12.45 -11.66 -2.84
C PRO A 28 -12.47 -11.56 -1.30
N GLU A 29 -13.69 -11.61 -0.74
CA GLU A 29 -13.85 -11.48 0.71
C GLU A 29 -13.02 -12.50 1.49
N THR A 30 -12.30 -12.03 2.49
CA THR A 30 -11.42 -12.86 3.33
C THR A 30 -11.24 -12.23 4.72
N ASP A 31 -10.64 -12.96 5.66
CA ASP A 31 -10.24 -12.38 6.96
C ASP A 31 -8.95 -11.57 6.87
N VAL A 32 -8.76 -10.64 7.81
CA VAL A 32 -7.60 -9.74 7.81
C VAL A 32 -6.27 -10.46 7.97
N ARG A 33 -6.21 -11.56 8.73
CA ARG A 33 -4.98 -12.34 8.93
C ARG A 33 -4.53 -13.01 7.64
N SER A 34 -5.46 -13.63 6.93
CA SER A 34 -5.21 -14.26 5.64
C SER A 34 -4.78 -13.24 4.59
N PHE A 35 -5.44 -12.06 4.57
CA PHE A 35 -5.07 -10.99 3.67
C PHE A 35 -3.70 -10.39 4.02
N ALA A 36 -3.40 -10.18 5.30
CA ALA A 36 -2.08 -9.72 5.75
C ALA A 36 -0.95 -10.69 5.33
N ALA A 37 -1.20 -12.00 5.40
CA ALA A 37 -0.24 -12.99 4.90
C ALA A 37 -0.01 -12.88 3.38
N GLN A 38 -1.05 -12.61 2.60
CA GLN A 38 -0.93 -12.35 1.16
C GLN A 38 -0.13 -11.06 0.89
N VAL A 39 -0.40 -9.97 1.62
CA VAL A 39 0.36 -8.72 1.52
C VAL A 39 1.84 -8.95 1.87
N LYS A 40 2.11 -9.67 2.97
CA LYS A 40 3.47 -10.04 3.36
C LYS A 40 4.22 -10.75 2.25
N GLN A 41 3.60 -11.74 1.63
CA GLN A 41 4.18 -12.50 0.53
C GLN A 41 4.39 -11.64 -0.72
N ALA A 42 3.39 -10.83 -1.09
CA ALA A 42 3.42 -10.01 -2.30
C ALA A 42 4.50 -8.92 -2.24
N LEU A 43 4.76 -8.35 -1.07
CA LEU A 43 5.75 -7.30 -0.85
C LEU A 43 7.12 -7.83 -0.38
N GLY A 44 7.22 -9.13 -0.07
CA GLY A 44 8.44 -9.74 0.43
C GLY A 44 8.83 -9.27 1.83
N CYS A 45 7.85 -8.94 2.68
CA CYS A 45 8.13 -8.46 4.03
C CYS A 45 8.68 -9.58 4.93
N GLU A 46 9.72 -9.31 5.72
CA GLU A 46 10.18 -10.22 6.78
C GLU A 46 9.16 -10.29 7.92
N GLY A 47 8.53 -9.16 8.25
CA GLY A 47 7.44 -9.01 9.22
C GLY A 47 6.48 -7.91 8.79
N LEU A 48 5.28 -7.91 9.35
CA LEU A 48 4.32 -6.81 9.26
C LEU A 48 3.47 -6.77 10.54
N ARG A 49 2.79 -5.64 10.75
CA ARG A 49 1.83 -5.48 11.85
C ARG A 49 0.44 -5.30 11.28
N TYR A 50 -0.59 -5.79 11.97
CA TYR A 50 -1.96 -5.52 11.57
C TYR A 50 -2.88 -5.37 12.78
N ALA A 51 -3.99 -4.66 12.59
CA ALA A 51 -5.12 -4.61 13.51
C ALA A 51 -6.36 -5.15 12.81
N ASP A 52 -7.15 -5.91 13.55
CA ASP A 52 -8.44 -6.44 13.10
C ASP A 52 -9.54 -5.43 13.48
N GLY A 53 -10.16 -4.82 12.48
CA GLY A 53 -11.28 -3.90 12.63
C GLY A 53 -12.63 -4.61 12.81
N GLY A 54 -12.64 -5.94 12.90
CA GLY A 54 -13.86 -6.72 13.07
C GLY A 54 -14.72 -6.83 11.79
N ARG A 55 -14.14 -6.53 10.62
CA ARG A 55 -14.82 -6.58 9.32
C ARG A 55 -14.06 -7.50 8.36
N PRO A 56 -14.74 -8.23 7.47
CA PRO A 56 -14.07 -8.91 6.38
C PRO A 56 -13.36 -7.90 5.48
N VAL A 57 -12.23 -8.34 4.93
CA VAL A 57 -11.47 -7.58 3.93
C VAL A 57 -12.11 -7.78 2.56
N HIS A 58 -12.54 -6.69 1.94
CA HIS A 58 -13.13 -6.72 0.60
C HIS A 58 -12.74 -5.48 -0.22
N ARG A 59 -12.99 -4.27 0.31
CA ARG A 59 -12.63 -3.00 -0.34
C ARG A 59 -11.39 -2.41 0.31
N VAL A 60 -10.27 -2.52 -0.39
CA VAL A 60 -8.95 -2.22 0.14
C VAL A 60 -8.43 -0.89 -0.40
N ALA A 61 -7.91 -0.05 0.48
CA ALA A 61 -7.08 1.11 0.14
C ALA A 61 -5.60 0.74 0.30
N VAL A 62 -4.76 1.18 -0.63
CA VAL A 62 -3.31 0.96 -0.60
C VAL A 62 -2.59 2.28 -0.80
N GLY A 63 -1.72 2.64 0.15
CA GLY A 63 -0.84 3.81 0.08
C GLY A 63 0.59 3.42 0.44
N GLY A 64 1.56 3.71 -0.43
CA GLY A 64 2.98 3.50 -0.15
C GLY A 64 3.50 4.49 0.89
N GLY A 65 4.43 4.05 1.74
CA GLY A 65 4.94 4.85 2.85
C GLY A 65 3.87 5.14 3.91
N SER A 66 4.01 6.25 4.61
CA SER A 66 3.16 6.62 5.76
C SER A 66 1.85 7.31 5.34
N CYS A 67 0.75 6.56 5.32
CA CYS A 67 -0.59 7.07 5.01
C CYS A 67 -1.58 6.94 6.19
N GLY A 68 -1.12 6.79 7.45
CA GLY A 68 -2.00 6.70 8.62
C GLY A 68 -2.95 7.89 8.77
N GLY A 69 -2.50 9.09 8.38
CA GLY A 69 -3.34 10.29 8.39
C GLY A 69 -4.57 10.24 7.48
N ALA A 70 -4.62 9.31 6.53
CA ALA A 70 -5.72 9.16 5.58
C ALA A 70 -6.82 8.17 6.05
N ILE A 71 -6.74 7.61 7.25
CA ILE A 71 -7.70 6.62 7.75
C ILE A 71 -9.15 7.13 7.64
N GLY A 72 -9.38 8.40 7.98
CA GLY A 72 -10.71 9.01 7.88
C GLY A 72 -11.24 9.05 6.44
N ASP A 73 -10.38 9.41 5.49
CA ASP A 73 -10.73 9.49 4.06
C ASP A 73 -10.97 8.08 3.49
N VAL A 74 -10.14 7.11 3.89
CA VAL A 74 -10.29 5.69 3.52
C VAL A 74 -11.66 5.14 3.93
N LEU A 75 -12.09 5.46 5.18
CA LEU A 75 -13.42 5.11 5.69
C LEU A 75 -14.54 5.82 4.91
N ALA A 76 -14.38 7.12 4.63
CA ALA A 76 -15.34 7.91 3.87
C ALA A 76 -15.54 7.38 2.44
N HIS A 77 -14.50 6.76 1.85
CA HIS A 77 -14.58 6.08 0.55
C HIS A 77 -15.11 4.64 0.64
N GLY A 78 -15.59 4.22 1.81
CA GLY A 78 -16.22 2.91 2.02
C GLY A 78 -15.25 1.75 2.03
N CYS A 79 -13.95 1.99 2.22
CA CYS A 79 -12.97 0.92 2.37
C CYS A 79 -13.05 0.31 3.79
N ASP A 80 -12.85 -0.99 3.86
CA ASP A 80 -12.79 -1.76 5.10
C ASP A 80 -11.35 -2.03 5.57
N THR A 81 -10.37 -1.81 4.69
CA THR A 81 -8.96 -2.15 4.94
C THR A 81 -8.04 -1.11 4.34
N LEU A 82 -7.00 -0.71 5.12
CA LEU A 82 -5.89 0.11 4.64
C LEU A 82 -4.58 -0.66 4.76
N VAL A 83 -3.85 -0.76 3.63
CA VAL A 83 -2.46 -1.25 3.58
C VAL A 83 -1.55 -0.05 3.38
N THR A 84 -0.61 0.15 4.32
CA THR A 84 0.32 1.30 4.33
C THR A 84 1.55 0.99 5.18
N ALA A 85 2.26 2.00 5.66
CA ALA A 85 3.39 1.86 6.58
C ALA A 85 3.37 2.94 7.69
N ASP A 86 4.27 2.78 8.67
CA ASP A 86 4.54 3.72 9.76
C ASP A 86 3.30 4.08 10.60
N LEU A 87 2.40 3.13 10.78
CA LEU A 87 1.24 3.32 11.62
C LEU A 87 1.64 3.44 13.09
N LYS A 88 1.07 4.41 13.77
CA LYS A 88 1.30 4.69 15.18
C LYS A 88 0.46 3.78 16.06
N TYR A 89 0.88 3.61 17.30
CA TYR A 89 0.16 2.76 18.27
C TYR A 89 -1.32 3.12 18.41
N HIS A 90 -1.66 4.40 18.50
CA HIS A 90 -3.04 4.80 18.68
C HIS A 90 -3.92 4.50 17.43
N GLU A 91 -3.35 4.56 16.23
CA GLU A 91 -4.08 4.20 15.00
C GLU A 91 -4.49 2.72 15.05
N PHE A 92 -3.58 1.82 15.47
CA PHE A 92 -3.91 0.42 15.71
C PHE A 92 -4.95 0.23 16.82
N ALA A 93 -4.82 0.99 17.92
CA ALA A 93 -5.75 0.89 19.05
C ALA A 93 -7.17 1.37 18.68
N ASP A 94 -7.28 2.35 17.79
CA ASP A 94 -8.56 2.91 17.34
C ASP A 94 -9.22 2.05 16.25
N ALA A 95 -8.47 1.22 15.54
CA ALA A 95 -8.94 0.44 14.39
C ALA A 95 -10.22 -0.39 14.67
N PRO A 96 -10.34 -1.13 15.80
CA PRO A 96 -11.56 -1.86 16.13
C PRO A 96 -12.78 -0.95 16.37
N TYR A 97 -12.58 0.24 16.94
CA TYR A 97 -13.66 1.21 17.19
C TYR A 97 -14.12 1.88 15.90
N LEU A 98 -13.19 2.07 14.96
CA LEU A 98 -13.47 2.66 13.66
C LEU A 98 -14.03 1.63 12.66
N GLY A 99 -13.91 0.34 12.95
CA GLY A 99 -14.33 -0.74 12.06
C GLY A 99 -13.47 -0.82 10.78
N ILE A 100 -12.15 -0.60 10.89
CA ILE A 100 -11.21 -0.68 9.77
C ILE A 100 -10.09 -1.64 10.07
N ASN A 101 -9.74 -2.50 9.13
CA ASN A 101 -8.53 -3.30 9.21
C ASN A 101 -7.33 -2.47 8.81
N LEU A 102 -6.27 -2.50 9.59
CA LEU A 102 -5.02 -1.81 9.29
C LEU A 102 -3.88 -2.82 9.09
N ILE A 103 -3.11 -2.63 8.03
CA ILE A 103 -1.92 -3.45 7.73
C ILE A 103 -0.75 -2.52 7.50
N ASP A 104 0.24 -2.57 8.39
CA ASP A 104 1.52 -1.88 8.27
C ASP A 104 2.54 -2.86 7.71
N ALA A 105 2.85 -2.71 6.44
CA ALA A 105 3.71 -3.62 5.70
C ALA A 105 5.16 -3.12 5.56
N GLY A 106 5.51 -2.05 6.29
CA GLY A 106 6.84 -1.44 6.27
C GLY A 106 7.03 -0.41 5.16
N HIS A 107 7.77 0.65 5.47
CA HIS A 107 7.97 1.78 4.56
C HIS A 107 8.72 1.34 3.30
N PHE A 108 9.86 0.69 3.48
CA PHE A 108 10.66 0.21 2.37
C PHE A 108 9.88 -0.73 1.44
N GLN A 109 9.15 -1.71 2.00
CA GLN A 109 8.43 -2.72 1.23
C GLN A 109 7.26 -2.13 0.44
N THR A 110 6.60 -1.10 0.97
CA THR A 110 5.47 -0.45 0.30
C THR A 110 5.91 0.54 -0.77
N GLU A 111 7.12 1.10 -0.70
CA GLU A 111 7.64 2.07 -1.68
C GLU A 111 8.61 1.45 -2.70
N ASN A 112 9.44 0.49 -2.31
CA ASN A 112 10.47 -0.09 -3.18
C ASN A 112 9.96 -0.68 -4.52
N PRO A 113 8.71 -1.18 -4.65
CA PRO A 113 8.18 -1.63 -5.95
C PRO A 113 8.24 -0.58 -7.06
N VAL A 114 8.22 0.72 -6.73
CA VAL A 114 8.34 1.83 -7.71
C VAL A 114 9.69 1.80 -8.43
N CYS A 115 10.76 1.34 -7.78
CA CYS A 115 12.10 1.30 -8.38
C CYS A 115 12.15 0.42 -9.63
N ALA A 116 11.52 -0.76 -9.60
CA ALA A 116 11.44 -1.65 -10.76
C ALA A 116 10.61 -1.02 -11.90
N ARG A 117 9.53 -0.30 -11.53
CA ARG A 117 8.69 0.39 -12.51
C ARG A 117 9.42 1.55 -13.17
N LEU A 118 10.16 2.36 -12.39
CA LEU A 118 10.97 3.47 -12.90
C LEU A 118 12.08 2.96 -13.82
N GLU A 119 12.77 1.89 -13.44
CA GLU A 119 13.78 1.25 -14.27
C GLU A 119 13.19 0.84 -15.64
N ALA A 120 12.04 0.16 -15.64
CA ALA A 120 11.37 -0.26 -16.87
C ALA A 120 10.93 0.93 -17.74
N LEU A 121 10.42 2.00 -17.14
CA LEU A 121 10.02 3.23 -17.85
C LEU A 121 11.22 3.93 -18.47
N LEU A 122 12.31 4.09 -17.73
CA LEU A 122 13.53 4.74 -18.23
C LEU A 122 14.17 3.95 -19.37
N ARG A 123 14.27 2.63 -19.25
CA ARG A 123 14.80 1.78 -20.34
C ARG A 123 13.91 1.82 -21.59
N GLY A 124 12.60 1.93 -21.42
CA GLY A 124 11.68 2.05 -22.54
C GLY A 124 11.72 3.42 -23.23
N ALA A 125 11.86 4.51 -22.46
CA ALA A 125 11.89 5.86 -22.98
C ALA A 125 13.25 6.26 -23.56
N PHE A 126 14.34 5.69 -23.03
CA PHE A 126 15.73 6.04 -23.37
C PHE A 126 16.57 4.77 -23.56
N PRO A 127 16.37 4.03 -24.66
CA PRO A 127 17.05 2.76 -24.89
C PRO A 127 18.58 2.87 -25.01
N GLU A 128 19.11 4.07 -25.31
CA GLU A 128 20.54 4.37 -25.37
C GLU A 128 21.19 4.52 -23.99
N LEU A 129 20.40 4.67 -22.90
CA LEU A 129 20.96 4.83 -21.57
C LEU A 129 21.18 3.50 -20.86
N THR A 130 22.29 3.40 -20.15
CA THR A 130 22.51 2.31 -19.21
C THR A 130 21.84 2.63 -17.90
N VAL A 131 20.68 2.03 -17.63
CA VAL A 131 19.95 2.20 -16.39
C VAL A 131 20.36 1.10 -15.42
N LEU A 132 20.92 1.50 -14.27
CA LEU A 132 21.38 0.61 -13.21
C LEU A 132 20.56 0.82 -11.93
N ARG A 133 20.20 -0.29 -11.29
CA ARG A 133 19.62 -0.29 -9.96
C ARG A 133 20.70 -0.62 -8.93
N SER A 134 20.78 0.18 -7.87
CA SER A 134 21.73 -0.06 -6.78
C SER A 134 21.47 -1.42 -6.13
N GLN A 135 22.51 -2.23 -6.00
CA GLN A 135 22.44 -3.51 -5.29
C GLN A 135 22.58 -3.35 -3.76
N ASN A 136 22.94 -2.14 -3.31
CA ASN A 136 23.10 -1.83 -1.89
C ASN A 136 21.84 -1.17 -1.29
N HIS A 137 20.80 -0.92 -2.10
CA HIS A 137 19.52 -0.39 -1.64
C HIS A 137 18.68 -1.51 -1.02
N ARG A 138 18.60 -1.52 0.30
CA ARG A 138 17.91 -2.54 1.09
C ARG A 138 17.20 -1.92 2.30
N ASP A 139 16.29 -2.66 2.87
CA ASP A 139 15.72 -2.33 4.18
C ASP A 139 16.77 -2.56 5.26
N GLU A 140 16.92 -1.59 6.14
CA GLU A 140 17.79 -1.69 7.33
C GLU A 140 16.98 -2.09 8.59
N THR A 141 15.67 -2.35 8.44
CA THR A 141 14.80 -2.86 9.51
C THR A 141 14.91 -4.38 9.58
N HIS A 142 15.15 -4.91 10.77
CA HIS A 142 15.28 -6.33 11.02
C HIS A 142 14.20 -6.80 11.99
N PHE A 143 13.70 -8.01 11.78
CA PHE A 143 12.78 -8.70 12.69
C PHE A 143 13.49 -9.86 13.37
N LEU A 144 13.30 -10.00 14.71
CA LEU A 144 13.85 -11.11 15.50
C LEU A 144 12.90 -12.30 15.53
#